data_65de16a54017a1daa3ce7ce9317f5b3b
#
_entry.id   65de16a54017a1daa3ce7ce9317f5b3b
#
_cell.length_a   1.000
_cell.length_b   1.000
_cell.length_c   1.000
_cell.angle_alpha   90.00
_cell.angle_beta   90.00
_cell.angle_gamma   90.00
#
_symmetry.space_group_name_H-M   'P 1'
#
loop_
_entity.id
_entity.type
_entity.pdbx_description
1 polymer ?
#
loop_
_entity_poly.entity_id
_entity_poly.type
_entity_poly.pdbx_seq_one_letter_code
_entity_poly.pdbx_strand_id
1 'polypeptide(L)'
;MSVIAGVSGAVGAHKYSQEQIVAHFAKIVSPLGKDAAIIDRIHTATEIKFRNLALPLDAYADLGGFGAANDQFIRIGLDLGASVILAALNQAGLKGEDVDFVMATSVTGLATPSLEARLMPVLGLRPDVKRVPIFGLGCVAGAAGIARVHDYLLGHPDDVAVLLSVELCSLTLQSDDRSMANIVASGLFGDGAAAVVMVGERRAAAMGIHGPRVISSQSRMYPDTEAIMGWDIGGSGFRIVLSASVSEVITQYLASDVTAFLGNHGLKITDIKQWVSHTGGPKVLHAIEESLNLHEGELETSWRSLAESGNLSSASVLHILRDILEGRGVEKPKSGTPGLLLAMGPGFCSELVLLEW
;
A
#
# COMPACT_ATOMS: atom_id res chain seq x y z
N MET A 1 -7.37 -6.81 -21.91
CA MET A 1 -6.65 -7.07 -20.64
C MET A 1 -5.48 -6.09 -20.52
N SER A 2 -4.89 -5.94 -19.35
CA SER A 2 -3.63 -5.19 -19.18
C SER A 2 -2.58 -6.10 -18.54
N VAL A 3 -1.30 -5.80 -18.79
CA VAL A 3 -0.15 -6.58 -18.29
C VAL A 3 0.61 -5.74 -17.27
N ILE A 4 0.94 -6.32 -16.13
CA ILE A 4 1.86 -5.74 -15.15
C ILE A 4 3.29 -6.00 -15.65
N ALA A 5 3.95 -4.95 -16.14
CA ALA A 5 5.23 -5.03 -16.83
C ALA A 5 6.44 -4.82 -15.89
N GLY A 6 6.24 -4.07 -14.81
CA GLY A 6 7.29 -3.83 -13.83
C GLY A 6 6.69 -3.38 -12.50
N VAL A 7 7.29 -3.81 -11.40
CA VAL A 7 6.89 -3.43 -10.03
C VAL A 7 8.14 -3.15 -9.20
N SER A 8 8.22 -1.98 -8.63
CA SER A 8 9.33 -1.60 -7.76
C SER A 8 8.81 -1.01 -6.44
N GLY A 9 9.58 -1.18 -5.39
CA GLY A 9 9.28 -0.61 -4.08
C GLY A 9 10.55 -0.20 -3.35
N ALA A 10 10.46 0.92 -2.64
CA ALA A 10 11.49 1.44 -1.75
C ALA A 10 10.88 1.79 -0.40
N VAL A 11 11.68 1.73 0.64
CA VAL A 11 11.27 2.02 2.02
C VAL A 11 12.02 3.26 2.54
N GLY A 12 11.56 3.84 3.63
CA GLY A 12 12.22 4.97 4.28
C GLY A 12 13.71 4.70 4.54
N ALA A 13 14.52 5.74 4.49
CA ALA A 13 15.98 5.61 4.55
C ALA A 13 16.53 5.09 5.91
N HIS A 14 15.74 5.21 6.98
CA HIS A 14 16.18 4.94 8.35
C HIS A 14 15.53 3.67 8.91
N LYS A 15 16.28 2.56 8.91
CA LYS A 15 15.81 1.27 9.42
C LYS A 15 16.10 1.15 10.92
N TYR A 16 15.06 0.80 11.68
CA TYR A 16 15.15 0.57 13.13
C TYR A 16 14.45 -0.74 13.53
N SER A 17 14.91 -1.35 14.61
CA SER A 17 14.14 -2.43 15.22
C SER A 17 12.88 -1.87 15.88
N GLN A 18 11.86 -2.72 16.04
CA GLN A 18 10.63 -2.33 16.75
C GLN A 18 10.93 -1.83 18.16
N GLU A 19 11.85 -2.47 18.87
CA GLU A 19 12.28 -2.08 20.22
C GLU A 19 12.87 -0.66 20.26
N GLN A 20 13.72 -0.29 19.28
CA GLN A 20 14.28 1.06 19.18
C GLN A 20 13.19 2.10 18.99
N ILE A 21 12.21 1.79 18.13
CA ILE A 21 11.08 2.68 17.84
C ILE A 21 10.19 2.83 19.08
N VAL A 22 9.87 1.72 19.77
CA VAL A 22 9.09 1.73 21.02
C VAL A 22 9.76 2.62 22.06
N ALA A 23 11.06 2.41 22.31
CA ALA A 23 11.82 3.17 23.29
C ALA A 23 11.86 4.67 23.01
N HIS A 24 11.83 5.05 21.72
CA HIS A 24 11.86 6.45 21.30
C HIS A 24 10.45 7.07 21.30
N PHE A 25 9.47 6.46 20.64
CA PHE A 25 8.12 7.00 20.51
C PHE A 25 7.35 7.01 21.84
N ALA A 26 7.63 6.06 22.74
CA ALA A 26 7.08 6.11 24.08
C ALA A 26 7.43 7.42 24.80
N LYS A 27 8.63 7.98 24.59
CA LYS A 27 9.03 9.27 25.16
C LYS A 27 8.29 10.46 24.54
N ILE A 28 7.95 10.38 23.26
CA ILE A 28 7.21 11.43 22.55
C ILE A 28 5.73 11.40 22.95
N VAL A 29 5.08 10.23 22.87
CA VAL A 29 3.64 10.08 23.10
C VAL A 29 3.28 10.06 24.58
N SER A 30 4.18 9.57 25.44
CA SER A 30 3.99 9.50 26.91
C SER A 30 5.23 10.01 27.66
N PRO A 31 5.53 11.32 27.63
CA PRO A 31 6.76 11.89 28.22
C PRO A 31 6.95 11.57 29.71
N LEU A 32 5.86 11.33 30.46
CA LEU A 32 5.89 10.98 31.86
C LEU A 32 5.96 9.46 32.11
N GLY A 33 6.05 8.66 31.03
CA GLY A 33 6.16 7.19 31.12
C GLY A 33 4.94 6.44 31.63
N LYS A 34 3.79 7.11 31.84
CA LYS A 34 2.58 6.51 32.42
C LYS A 34 2.00 5.38 31.55
N ASP A 35 2.16 5.48 30.22
CA ASP A 35 1.59 4.53 29.26
C ASP A 35 2.66 3.58 28.67
N ALA A 36 3.89 3.62 29.18
CA ALA A 36 5.01 2.86 28.60
C ALA A 36 4.75 1.35 28.51
N ALA A 37 4.17 0.75 29.54
CA ALA A 37 3.83 -0.68 29.56
C ALA A 37 2.71 -1.04 28.57
N ILE A 38 1.76 -0.13 28.35
CA ILE A 38 0.67 -0.32 27.38
C ILE A 38 1.25 -0.22 25.96
N ILE A 39 2.09 0.78 25.72
CA ILE A 39 2.78 1.00 24.42
C ILE A 39 3.61 -0.23 24.09
N ASP A 40 4.46 -0.69 25.01
CA ASP A 40 5.30 -1.87 24.82
C ASP A 40 4.48 -3.12 24.45
N ARG A 41 3.42 -3.40 25.23
CA ARG A 41 2.54 -4.54 24.96
C ARG A 41 1.87 -4.46 23.59
N ILE A 42 1.38 -3.28 23.20
CA ILE A 42 0.69 -3.09 21.92
C ILE A 42 1.69 -3.25 20.77
N HIS A 43 2.85 -2.62 20.87
CA HIS A 43 3.85 -2.70 19.82
C HIS A 43 4.44 -4.10 19.66
N THR A 44 4.64 -4.84 20.78
CA THR A 44 5.04 -6.26 20.72
C THR A 44 3.99 -7.11 20.02
N ALA A 45 2.70 -6.85 20.26
CA ALA A 45 1.60 -7.58 19.65
C ALA A 45 1.42 -7.30 18.15
N THR A 46 2.18 -6.38 17.54
CA THR A 46 2.16 -6.14 16.08
C THR A 46 2.97 -7.17 15.30
N GLU A 47 3.80 -7.99 15.94
CA GLU A 47 4.70 -8.98 15.31
C GLU A 47 5.70 -8.38 14.32
N ILE A 48 5.87 -7.08 14.35
CA ILE A 48 6.81 -6.33 13.51
C ILE A 48 8.20 -6.40 14.14
N LYS A 49 9.20 -6.73 13.34
CA LYS A 49 10.60 -6.79 13.76
C LYS A 49 11.35 -5.51 13.43
N PHE A 50 11.10 -4.96 12.26
CA PHE A 50 11.76 -3.76 11.75
C PHE A 50 10.77 -2.84 11.07
N ARG A 51 11.05 -1.53 11.15
CA ARG A 51 10.39 -0.53 10.30
C ARG A 51 11.41 0.42 9.72
N ASN A 52 11.09 0.91 8.54
CA ASN A 52 11.82 1.98 7.89
C ASN A 52 11.04 3.28 8.06
N LEU A 53 11.74 4.33 8.47
CA LEU A 53 11.17 5.65 8.72
C LEU A 53 11.74 6.69 7.75
N ALA A 54 10.96 7.71 7.47
CA ALA A 54 11.34 8.83 6.59
C ALA A 54 12.48 9.67 7.17
N LEU A 55 12.49 9.86 8.49
CA LEU A 55 13.46 10.67 9.23
C LEU A 55 14.20 9.82 10.27
N PRO A 56 15.38 10.29 10.73
CA PRO A 56 16.00 9.74 11.94
C PRO A 56 15.07 9.90 13.15
N LEU A 57 15.09 8.93 14.08
CA LEU A 57 14.21 8.93 15.25
C LEU A 57 14.23 10.26 16.03
N ASP A 58 15.43 10.83 16.23
CA ASP A 58 15.56 12.07 17.00
C ASP A 58 14.90 13.28 16.33
N ALA A 59 14.72 13.26 15.01
CA ALA A 59 14.10 14.36 14.27
C ALA A 59 12.59 14.49 14.49
N TYR A 60 11.92 13.43 14.96
CA TYR A 60 10.46 13.47 15.20
C TYR A 60 10.05 14.33 16.39
N ALA A 61 10.91 14.46 17.40
CA ALA A 61 10.65 15.31 18.57
C ALA A 61 10.60 16.81 18.20
N ASP A 62 11.35 17.20 17.20
CA ASP A 62 11.51 18.60 16.76
C ASP A 62 10.68 18.92 15.49
N LEU A 63 9.88 17.97 15.02
CA LEU A 63 9.05 18.16 13.84
C LEU A 63 7.92 19.17 14.12
N GLY A 64 8.04 20.35 13.56
CA GLY A 64 7.30 21.56 13.88
C GLY A 64 5.83 21.59 13.42
N GLY A 65 5.04 20.51 13.62
CA GLY A 65 3.63 20.43 13.28
C GLY A 65 3.37 20.07 11.83
N PHE A 66 2.10 20.12 11.40
CA PHE A 66 1.63 19.61 10.12
C PHE A 66 2.39 20.19 8.91
N GLY A 67 2.62 21.50 8.86
CA GLY A 67 3.33 22.12 7.73
C GLY A 67 4.74 21.55 7.53
N ALA A 68 5.54 21.47 8.61
CA ALA A 68 6.89 20.94 8.55
C ALA A 68 6.89 19.43 8.21
N ALA A 69 5.97 18.65 8.76
CA ALA A 69 5.80 17.24 8.42
C ALA A 69 5.45 17.06 6.93
N ASN A 70 4.55 17.88 6.42
CA ASN A 70 4.12 17.84 5.02
C ASN A 70 5.24 18.30 4.05
N ASP A 71 6.08 19.25 4.44
CA ASP A 71 7.28 19.65 3.66
C ASP A 71 8.26 18.48 3.54
N GLN A 72 8.46 17.71 4.63
CA GLN A 72 9.27 16.48 4.58
C GLN A 72 8.60 15.41 3.70
N PHE A 73 7.28 15.25 3.79
CA PHE A 73 6.52 14.34 2.93
C PHE A 73 6.77 14.66 1.45
N ILE A 74 6.65 15.92 1.05
CA ILE A 74 6.89 16.32 -0.35
C ILE A 74 8.32 16.01 -0.75
N ARG A 75 9.31 16.43 0.03
CA ARG A 75 10.72 16.25 -0.28
C ARG A 75 11.11 14.77 -0.42
N ILE A 76 10.82 13.97 0.61
CA ILE A 76 11.19 12.56 0.66
C ILE A 76 10.32 11.75 -0.32
N GLY A 77 9.05 12.11 -0.45
CA GLY A 77 8.11 11.47 -1.37
C GLY A 77 8.50 11.63 -2.84
N LEU A 78 9.08 12.77 -3.22
CA LEU A 78 9.63 12.97 -4.56
C LEU A 78 10.86 12.09 -4.80
N ASP A 79 11.79 12.00 -3.86
CA ASP A 79 12.99 11.17 -3.99
C ASP A 79 12.62 9.68 -4.12
N LEU A 80 11.75 9.18 -3.23
CA LEU A 80 11.28 7.79 -3.27
C LEU A 80 10.46 7.53 -4.53
N GLY A 81 9.52 8.42 -4.86
CA GLY A 81 8.65 8.30 -6.03
C GLY A 81 9.43 8.22 -7.34
N ALA A 82 10.44 9.09 -7.51
CA ALA A 82 11.34 9.04 -8.66
C ALA A 82 12.06 7.70 -8.75
N SER A 83 12.64 7.25 -7.64
CA SER A 83 13.44 6.01 -7.61
C SER A 83 12.61 4.79 -7.99
N VAL A 84 11.38 4.65 -7.44
CA VAL A 84 10.55 3.48 -7.72
C VAL A 84 9.96 3.50 -9.12
N ILE A 85 9.58 4.67 -9.66
CA ILE A 85 9.08 4.75 -11.04
C ILE A 85 10.19 4.41 -12.03
N LEU A 86 11.38 4.99 -11.89
CA LEU A 86 12.51 4.71 -12.78
C LEU A 86 12.90 3.22 -12.74
N ALA A 87 12.91 2.61 -11.54
CA ALA A 87 13.20 1.18 -11.41
C ALA A 87 12.13 0.29 -12.06
N ALA A 88 10.84 0.60 -11.89
CA ALA A 88 9.75 -0.14 -12.50
C ALA A 88 9.73 0.00 -14.03
N LEU A 89 9.99 1.20 -14.56
CA LEU A 89 10.13 1.45 -16.01
C LEU A 89 11.31 0.66 -16.58
N ASN A 90 12.46 0.67 -15.89
CA ASN A 90 13.63 -0.09 -16.32
C ASN A 90 13.36 -1.60 -16.38
N GLN A 91 12.63 -2.17 -15.41
CA GLN A 91 12.21 -3.58 -15.43
C GLN A 91 11.34 -3.89 -16.66
N ALA A 92 10.48 -2.95 -17.05
CA ALA A 92 9.62 -3.07 -18.23
C ALA A 92 10.33 -2.80 -19.55
N GLY A 93 11.60 -2.36 -19.54
CA GLY A 93 12.32 -1.91 -20.75
C GLY A 93 11.77 -0.63 -21.35
N LEU A 94 11.12 0.22 -20.52
CA LEU A 94 10.45 1.45 -20.90
C LEU A 94 11.15 2.67 -20.29
N LYS A 95 10.85 3.85 -20.87
CA LYS A 95 11.35 5.14 -20.41
C LYS A 95 10.18 6.08 -20.06
N GLY A 96 10.47 7.22 -19.44
CA GLY A 96 9.47 8.23 -19.14
C GLY A 96 8.68 8.72 -20.37
N GLU A 97 9.35 8.85 -21.52
CA GLU A 97 8.73 9.27 -22.77
C GLU A 97 7.69 8.27 -23.34
N ASP A 98 7.71 7.02 -22.87
CA ASP A 98 6.72 5.99 -23.26
C ASP A 98 5.44 6.06 -22.43
N VAL A 99 5.42 6.79 -21.32
CA VAL A 99 4.29 6.82 -20.38
C VAL A 99 3.19 7.75 -20.87
N ASP A 100 1.97 7.22 -20.94
CA ASP A 100 0.76 7.93 -21.38
C ASP A 100 -0.12 8.39 -20.22
N PHE A 101 -0.05 7.67 -19.10
CA PHE A 101 -0.91 7.91 -17.93
C PHE A 101 -0.16 7.67 -16.61
N VAL A 102 -0.32 8.58 -15.66
CA VAL A 102 0.20 8.43 -14.29
C VAL A 102 -0.91 8.61 -13.28
N MET A 103 -1.13 7.61 -12.45
CA MET A 103 -1.96 7.68 -11.26
C MET A 103 -1.06 7.71 -10.02
N ALA A 104 -1.22 8.71 -9.16
CA ALA A 104 -0.47 8.81 -7.93
C ALA A 104 -1.41 8.80 -6.73
N THR A 105 -1.09 8.03 -5.70
CA THR A 105 -1.89 7.95 -4.47
C THR A 105 -1.05 8.17 -3.23
N SER A 106 -1.63 8.86 -2.26
CA SER A 106 -1.15 8.96 -0.89
C SER A 106 -2.29 9.36 0.04
N VAL A 107 -2.16 9.02 1.33
CA VAL A 107 -3.02 9.55 2.41
C VAL A 107 -2.21 10.12 3.57
N THR A 108 -0.90 10.21 3.43
CA THR A 108 0.02 10.63 4.52
C THR A 108 0.64 12.00 4.31
N GLY A 109 0.25 12.69 3.23
CA GLY A 109 0.64 14.06 2.93
C GLY A 109 -0.10 14.63 1.73
N LEU A 110 0.02 15.94 1.53
CA LEU A 110 -0.64 16.68 0.48
C LEU A 110 0.37 17.50 -0.33
N ALA A 111 0.17 17.58 -1.63
CA ALA A 111 0.96 18.44 -2.50
C ALA A 111 0.09 19.07 -3.60
N THR A 112 0.24 20.38 -3.79
CA THR A 112 -0.30 21.10 -4.95
C THR A 112 0.79 22.06 -5.46
N PRO A 113 1.33 21.85 -6.70
CA PRO A 113 1.09 20.73 -7.62
C PRO A 113 1.38 19.35 -6.99
N SER A 114 0.66 18.34 -7.46
CA SER A 114 0.75 16.96 -6.99
C SER A 114 2.14 16.31 -7.21
N LEU A 115 2.42 15.21 -6.52
CA LEU A 115 3.74 14.57 -6.60
C LEU A 115 4.12 14.19 -8.03
N GLU A 116 3.20 13.53 -8.76
CA GLU A 116 3.46 13.13 -10.15
C GLU A 116 3.71 14.33 -11.08
N ALA A 117 3.06 15.48 -10.81
CA ALA A 117 3.31 16.70 -11.56
C ALA A 117 4.73 17.23 -11.36
N ARG A 118 5.23 17.16 -10.12
CA ARG A 118 6.59 17.58 -9.76
C ARG A 118 7.65 16.61 -10.26
N LEU A 119 7.28 15.33 -10.44
CA LEU A 119 8.17 14.29 -10.96
C LEU A 119 8.30 14.31 -12.49
N MET A 120 7.39 14.92 -13.24
CA MET A 120 7.43 14.93 -14.72
C MET A 120 8.81 15.26 -15.29
N PRO A 121 9.49 16.37 -14.91
CA PRO A 121 10.78 16.70 -15.51
C PRO A 121 11.89 15.72 -15.10
N VAL A 122 11.84 15.17 -13.89
CA VAL A 122 12.84 14.23 -13.39
C VAL A 122 12.75 12.88 -14.10
N LEU A 123 11.52 12.46 -14.42
CA LEU A 123 11.21 11.18 -15.08
C LEU A 123 11.29 11.26 -16.61
N GLY A 124 11.41 12.47 -17.19
CA GLY A 124 11.35 12.66 -18.63
C GLY A 124 9.99 12.33 -19.23
N LEU A 125 8.91 12.57 -18.48
CA LEU A 125 7.55 12.37 -18.98
C LEU A 125 7.20 13.38 -20.06
N ARG A 126 6.39 12.97 -21.05
CA ARG A 126 5.90 13.88 -22.09
C ARG A 126 4.97 14.95 -21.52
N PRO A 127 4.89 16.14 -22.12
CA PRO A 127 4.00 17.22 -21.67
C PRO A 127 2.50 16.86 -21.71
N ASP A 128 2.11 15.92 -22.56
CA ASP A 128 0.73 15.49 -22.82
C ASP A 128 0.31 14.28 -21.95
N VAL A 129 1.17 13.79 -21.03
CA VAL A 129 0.84 12.71 -20.12
C VAL A 129 -0.40 13.03 -19.30
N LYS A 130 -1.35 12.10 -19.24
CA LYS A 130 -2.54 12.23 -18.41
C LYS A 130 -2.19 11.92 -16.97
N ARG A 131 -2.75 12.67 -16.01
CA ARG A 131 -2.43 12.54 -14.58
C ARG A 131 -3.68 12.47 -13.72
N VAL A 132 -3.67 11.57 -12.74
CA VAL A 132 -4.75 11.42 -11.75
C VAL A 132 -4.15 11.31 -10.35
N PRO A 133 -4.05 12.41 -9.59
CA PRO A 133 -3.71 12.34 -8.18
C PRO A 133 -4.94 11.88 -7.37
N ILE A 134 -4.74 10.93 -6.44
CA ILE A 134 -5.79 10.39 -5.58
C ILE A 134 -5.40 10.61 -4.11
N PHE A 135 -6.35 11.11 -3.35
CA PHE A 135 -6.30 11.18 -1.89
C PHE A 135 -7.60 10.59 -1.31
N GLY A 136 -7.52 9.90 -0.16
CA GLY A 136 -8.69 9.45 0.59
C GLY A 136 -9.03 7.97 0.49
N LEU A 137 -8.38 7.19 -0.39
CA LEU A 137 -8.59 5.73 -0.45
C LEU A 137 -7.81 4.98 0.64
N GLY A 138 -6.74 5.55 1.21
CA GLY A 138 -5.93 4.91 2.25
C GLY A 138 -5.32 3.58 1.80
N CYS A 139 -5.29 2.62 2.71
CA CYS A 139 -4.64 1.32 2.49
C CYS A 139 -5.16 0.54 1.27
N VAL A 140 -6.41 0.76 0.84
CA VAL A 140 -6.97 0.09 -0.33
C VAL A 140 -6.41 0.62 -1.66
N ALA A 141 -5.79 1.80 -1.64
CA ALA A 141 -5.42 2.53 -2.87
C ALA A 141 -4.39 1.81 -3.75
N GLY A 142 -3.56 0.93 -3.20
CA GLY A 142 -2.65 0.12 -4.01
C GLY A 142 -3.41 -0.85 -4.92
N ALA A 143 -4.39 -1.56 -4.39
CA ALA A 143 -5.24 -2.46 -5.15
C ALA A 143 -6.19 -1.68 -6.09
N ALA A 144 -6.86 -0.66 -5.56
CA ALA A 144 -7.75 0.19 -6.33
C ALA A 144 -7.02 0.90 -7.48
N GLY A 145 -5.77 1.31 -7.27
CA GLY A 145 -4.94 1.90 -8.30
C GLY A 145 -4.66 0.94 -9.47
N ILE A 146 -4.30 -0.31 -9.17
CA ILE A 146 -4.15 -1.35 -10.22
C ILE A 146 -5.46 -1.53 -10.98
N ALA A 147 -6.60 -1.62 -10.26
CA ALA A 147 -7.92 -1.77 -10.87
C ALA A 147 -8.27 -0.59 -11.79
N ARG A 148 -8.09 0.66 -11.33
CA ARG A 148 -8.41 1.87 -12.12
C ARG A 148 -7.47 2.05 -13.31
N VAL A 149 -6.17 1.73 -13.16
CA VAL A 149 -5.22 1.70 -14.28
C VAL A 149 -5.61 0.63 -15.29
N HIS A 150 -6.06 -0.55 -14.83
CA HIS A 150 -6.61 -1.57 -15.71
C HIS A 150 -7.82 -1.07 -16.50
N ASP A 151 -8.79 -0.45 -15.83
CA ASP A 151 -10.00 0.13 -16.45
C ASP A 151 -9.62 1.16 -17.55
N TYR A 152 -8.61 2.02 -17.26
CA TYR A 152 -8.08 2.96 -18.24
C TYR A 152 -7.50 2.23 -19.48
N LEU A 153 -6.65 1.22 -19.24
CA LEU A 153 -5.97 0.48 -20.32
C LEU A 153 -6.90 -0.39 -21.16
N LEU A 154 -8.08 -0.77 -20.66
CA LEU A 154 -9.12 -1.42 -21.46
C LEU A 154 -9.62 -0.50 -22.60
N GLY A 155 -9.75 0.79 -22.34
CA GLY A 155 -10.09 1.81 -23.34
C GLY A 155 -8.90 2.31 -24.16
N HIS A 156 -7.66 2.07 -23.68
CA HIS A 156 -6.41 2.56 -24.26
C HIS A 156 -5.38 1.42 -24.38
N PRO A 157 -5.65 0.41 -25.24
CA PRO A 157 -4.85 -0.82 -25.27
C PRO A 157 -3.43 -0.66 -25.82
N ASP A 158 -3.08 0.52 -26.36
CA ASP A 158 -1.74 0.85 -26.84
C ASP A 158 -0.93 1.67 -25.84
N ASP A 159 -1.53 2.09 -24.72
CA ASP A 159 -0.93 3.01 -23.76
C ASP A 159 -0.11 2.27 -22.70
N VAL A 160 0.82 3.03 -22.10
CA VAL A 160 1.60 2.67 -20.93
C VAL A 160 1.14 3.52 -19.74
N ALA A 161 0.85 2.89 -18.63
CA ALA A 161 0.38 3.55 -17.43
C ALA A 161 1.27 3.24 -16.23
N VAL A 162 1.44 4.22 -15.34
CA VAL A 162 2.19 4.09 -14.08
C VAL A 162 1.25 4.36 -12.92
N LEU A 163 1.21 3.43 -11.96
CA LEU A 163 0.67 3.67 -10.63
C LEU A 163 1.83 3.98 -9.68
N LEU A 164 1.76 5.10 -8.98
CA LEU A 164 2.67 5.48 -7.90
C LEU A 164 1.90 5.49 -6.57
N SER A 165 2.43 4.84 -5.56
CA SER A 165 1.99 4.96 -4.16
C SER A 165 3.14 5.50 -3.32
N VAL A 166 2.90 6.56 -2.54
CA VAL A 166 3.88 7.14 -1.61
C VAL A 166 3.24 7.30 -0.25
N GLU A 167 3.77 6.59 0.74
CA GLU A 167 3.23 6.63 2.11
C GLU A 167 4.34 6.83 3.12
N LEU A 168 4.33 7.96 3.79
CA LEU A 168 5.26 8.33 4.85
C LEU A 168 4.48 8.46 6.16
N CYS A 169 3.99 7.33 6.63
CA CYS A 169 3.05 7.26 7.76
C CYS A 169 3.65 7.80 9.07
N SER A 170 4.97 7.69 9.26
CA SER A 170 5.65 8.21 10.45
C SER A 170 5.51 9.73 10.58
N LEU A 171 5.34 10.45 9.48
CA LEU A 171 5.16 11.90 9.46
C LEU A 171 3.76 12.35 9.90
N THR A 172 2.82 11.42 10.05
CA THR A 172 1.48 11.69 10.58
C THR A 172 1.36 11.50 12.09
N LEU A 173 2.44 11.10 12.77
CA LEU A 173 2.46 10.89 14.21
C LEU A 173 2.01 12.15 14.96
N GLN A 174 1.03 11.99 15.86
CA GLN A 174 0.55 13.06 16.72
C GLN A 174 1.16 12.93 18.13
N SER A 175 2.05 13.85 18.49
CA SER A 175 2.74 13.84 19.78
C SER A 175 1.82 14.20 20.96
N ASP A 176 0.71 14.88 20.71
CA ASP A 176 -0.28 15.32 21.70
C ASP A 176 -1.49 14.37 21.81
N ASP A 177 -1.59 13.36 20.94
CA ASP A 177 -2.69 12.39 20.94
C ASP A 177 -2.29 11.10 21.69
N ARG A 178 -2.99 10.85 22.82
CA ARG A 178 -2.83 9.64 23.66
C ARG A 178 -3.92 8.61 23.41
N SER A 179 -4.67 8.73 22.34
CA SER A 179 -5.68 7.75 21.99
C SER A 179 -5.05 6.38 21.68
N MET A 180 -5.82 5.33 21.91
CA MET A 180 -5.40 3.97 21.60
C MET A 180 -5.11 3.81 20.11
N ALA A 181 -5.85 4.51 19.24
CA ALA A 181 -5.63 4.51 17.79
C ALA A 181 -4.24 5.06 17.44
N ASN A 182 -3.82 6.19 18.03
CA ASN A 182 -2.49 6.76 17.79
C ASN A 182 -1.37 5.85 18.34
N ILE A 183 -1.57 5.22 19.51
CA ILE A 183 -0.60 4.26 20.08
C ILE A 183 -0.45 3.05 19.16
N VAL A 184 -1.55 2.46 18.68
CA VAL A 184 -1.50 1.34 17.72
C VAL A 184 -0.81 1.77 16.43
N ALA A 185 -1.18 2.91 15.87
CA ALA A 185 -0.59 3.42 14.64
C ALA A 185 0.91 3.67 14.77
N SER A 186 1.35 4.24 15.88
CA SER A 186 2.78 4.47 16.15
C SER A 186 3.61 3.19 16.24
N GLY A 187 2.97 2.04 16.48
CA GLY A 187 3.58 0.71 16.51
C GLY A 187 3.45 -0.08 15.22
N LEU A 188 2.53 0.30 14.32
CA LEU A 188 2.13 -0.52 13.18
C LEU A 188 2.70 -0.02 11.84
N PHE A 189 2.63 1.30 11.60
CA PHE A 189 2.92 1.87 10.28
C PHE A 189 4.40 2.14 10.05
N GLY A 190 4.88 1.87 8.83
CA GLY A 190 6.19 2.22 8.30
C GLY A 190 6.07 3.14 7.09
N ASP A 191 7.22 3.52 6.51
CA ASP A 191 7.31 4.46 5.40
C ASP A 191 7.87 3.80 4.16
N GLY A 192 7.24 4.07 3.02
CA GLY A 192 7.70 3.55 1.75
C GLY A 192 6.94 4.10 0.55
N ALA A 193 7.44 3.74 -0.60
CA ALA A 193 6.80 4.00 -1.88
C ALA A 193 6.86 2.76 -2.77
N ALA A 194 5.92 2.65 -3.71
CA ALA A 194 5.93 1.62 -4.73
C ALA A 194 5.41 2.18 -6.05
N ALA A 195 5.90 1.62 -7.16
CA ALA A 195 5.37 1.91 -8.47
C ALA A 195 5.09 0.63 -9.23
N VAL A 196 4.00 0.65 -10.00
CA VAL A 196 3.60 -0.42 -10.92
C VAL A 196 3.50 0.18 -12.32
N VAL A 197 4.23 -0.40 -13.26
CA VAL A 197 4.09 -0.10 -14.70
C VAL A 197 3.16 -1.14 -15.29
N MET A 198 2.08 -0.67 -15.89
CA MET A 198 1.09 -1.50 -16.57
C MET A 198 1.00 -1.10 -18.04
N VAL A 199 0.80 -2.08 -18.88
CA VAL A 199 0.79 -1.89 -20.34
C VAL A 199 -0.50 -2.46 -20.92
N GLY A 200 -1.11 -1.71 -21.84
CA GLY A 200 -2.28 -2.18 -22.57
C GLY A 200 -1.96 -3.39 -23.43
N GLU A 201 -2.96 -4.22 -23.70
CA GLU A 201 -2.80 -5.54 -24.32
C GLU A 201 -2.10 -5.48 -25.67
N ARG A 202 -2.46 -4.50 -26.54
CA ARG A 202 -1.86 -4.36 -27.87
C ARG A 202 -0.40 -3.92 -27.81
N ARG A 203 -0.10 -2.95 -26.92
CA ARG A 203 1.27 -2.47 -26.71
C ARG A 203 2.14 -3.58 -26.14
N ALA A 204 1.64 -4.34 -25.15
CA ALA A 204 2.36 -5.46 -24.55
C ALA A 204 2.69 -6.52 -25.61
N ALA A 205 1.71 -6.91 -26.44
CA ALA A 205 1.93 -7.87 -27.52
C ALA A 205 2.94 -7.36 -28.55
N ALA A 206 2.86 -6.09 -28.95
CA ALA A 206 3.78 -5.49 -29.93
C ALA A 206 5.24 -5.42 -29.43
N MET A 207 5.42 -5.26 -28.12
CA MET A 207 6.75 -5.17 -27.49
C MET A 207 7.27 -6.51 -26.94
N GLY A 208 6.46 -7.57 -26.93
CA GLY A 208 6.81 -8.84 -26.31
C GLY A 208 6.95 -8.75 -24.79
N ILE A 209 6.18 -7.86 -24.16
CA ILE A 209 6.17 -7.71 -22.70
C ILE A 209 5.30 -8.80 -22.09
N HIS A 210 5.86 -9.52 -21.11
CA HIS A 210 5.21 -10.57 -20.38
C HIS A 210 5.17 -10.24 -18.88
N GLY A 211 4.10 -10.68 -18.21
CA GLY A 211 3.89 -10.47 -16.77
C GLY A 211 2.48 -10.87 -16.37
N PRO A 212 2.11 -10.73 -15.10
CA PRO A 212 0.75 -10.99 -14.66
C PRO A 212 -0.25 -10.13 -15.41
N ARG A 213 -1.33 -10.76 -15.84
CA ARG A 213 -2.46 -10.08 -16.51
C ARG A 213 -3.51 -9.75 -15.46
N VAL A 214 -4.03 -8.53 -15.51
CA VAL A 214 -5.23 -8.18 -14.76
C VAL A 214 -6.43 -8.66 -15.56
N ILE A 215 -7.21 -9.55 -14.96
CA ILE A 215 -8.39 -10.17 -15.60
C ILE A 215 -9.64 -9.39 -15.29
N SER A 216 -9.83 -9.02 -14.01
CA SER A 216 -11.02 -8.31 -13.53
C SER A 216 -10.74 -7.68 -12.17
N SER A 217 -11.59 -6.75 -11.77
CA SER A 217 -11.56 -6.17 -10.43
C SER A 217 -12.97 -5.94 -9.88
N GLN A 218 -13.08 -5.84 -8.56
CA GLN A 218 -14.31 -5.50 -7.86
C GLN A 218 -14.04 -4.62 -6.66
N SER A 219 -14.73 -3.49 -6.59
CA SER A 219 -14.77 -2.62 -5.41
C SER A 219 -16.03 -2.88 -4.61
N ARG A 220 -15.92 -2.85 -3.28
CA ARG A 220 -17.09 -2.89 -2.39
C ARG A 220 -16.92 -1.93 -1.22
N MET A 221 -17.94 -1.12 -0.97
CA MET A 221 -18.07 -0.30 0.24
C MET A 221 -19.11 -0.94 1.15
N TYR A 222 -18.81 -0.97 2.45
CA TYR A 222 -19.68 -1.57 3.45
C TYR A 222 -20.53 -0.48 4.13
N PRO A 223 -21.82 -0.73 4.35
CA PRO A 223 -22.72 0.26 4.96
C PRO A 223 -22.35 0.53 6.43
N ASP A 224 -22.55 1.76 6.87
CA ASP A 224 -22.41 2.22 8.27
C ASP A 224 -21.00 1.97 8.87
N THR A 225 -19.95 2.06 8.05
CA THR A 225 -18.57 1.74 8.44
C THR A 225 -17.60 2.92 8.34
N GLU A 226 -18.06 4.13 8.11
CA GLU A 226 -17.25 5.35 7.93
C GLU A 226 -16.33 5.63 9.12
N ALA A 227 -16.78 5.35 10.35
CA ALA A 227 -16.03 5.58 11.57
C ALA A 227 -15.02 4.47 11.92
N ILE A 228 -14.89 3.42 11.08
CA ILE A 228 -14.02 2.27 11.38
C ILE A 228 -12.55 2.59 11.13
N MET A 229 -12.25 3.30 10.03
CA MET A 229 -10.88 3.65 9.66
C MET A 229 -10.87 4.95 8.86
N GLY A 230 -9.89 5.83 9.14
CA GLY A 230 -9.72 7.05 8.38
C GLY A 230 -8.86 8.07 9.09
N TRP A 231 -8.99 9.32 8.66
CA TRP A 231 -8.37 10.49 9.27
C TRP A 231 -9.42 11.47 9.79
N ASP A 232 -9.22 11.95 11.01
CA ASP A 232 -9.78 13.22 11.48
C ASP A 232 -8.76 14.31 11.16
N ILE A 233 -9.08 15.18 10.20
CA ILE A 233 -8.14 16.18 9.67
C ILE A 233 -8.40 17.51 10.37
N GLY A 234 -7.45 17.96 11.16
CA GLY A 234 -7.52 19.18 11.95
C GLY A 234 -6.29 20.06 11.81
N GLY A 235 -6.17 21.05 12.68
CA GLY A 235 -5.03 21.99 12.68
C GLY A 235 -3.67 21.35 12.94
N SER A 236 -3.61 20.19 13.61
CA SER A 236 -2.39 19.39 13.81
C SER A 236 -2.10 18.40 12.67
N GLY A 237 -2.94 18.35 11.64
CA GLY A 237 -2.82 17.42 10.51
C GLY A 237 -3.74 16.23 10.63
N PHE A 238 -3.20 15.03 10.32
CA PHE A 238 -3.93 13.78 10.21
C PHE A 238 -3.96 13.04 11.56
N ARG A 239 -5.11 13.01 12.23
CA ARG A 239 -5.35 12.19 13.41
C ARG A 239 -5.99 10.89 13.00
N ILE A 240 -5.39 9.77 13.40
CA ILE A 240 -5.88 8.46 12.96
C ILE A 240 -7.20 8.09 13.65
N VAL A 241 -8.14 7.62 12.83
CA VAL A 241 -9.33 6.90 13.27
C VAL A 241 -9.10 5.42 12.95
N LEU A 242 -9.08 4.56 13.98
CA LEU A 242 -8.87 3.13 13.84
C LEU A 242 -9.66 2.38 14.91
N SER A 243 -10.73 1.72 14.50
CA SER A 243 -11.57 0.91 15.37
C SER A 243 -11.02 -0.51 15.52
N ALA A 244 -11.29 -1.12 16.68
CA ALA A 244 -11.07 -2.55 16.88
C ALA A 244 -11.98 -3.43 16.01
N SER A 245 -13.07 -2.89 15.47
CA SER A 245 -14.06 -3.61 14.67
C SER A 245 -13.63 -3.92 13.24
N VAL A 246 -12.43 -3.52 12.81
CA VAL A 246 -11.91 -3.82 11.46
C VAL A 246 -12.00 -5.32 11.16
N SER A 247 -11.54 -6.18 12.08
CA SER A 247 -11.58 -7.63 11.91
C SER A 247 -12.99 -8.20 11.85
N GLU A 248 -13.95 -7.61 12.56
CA GLU A 248 -15.36 -8.02 12.56
C GLU A 248 -16.00 -7.83 11.18
N VAL A 249 -15.74 -6.66 10.53
CA VAL A 249 -16.21 -6.38 9.18
C VAL A 249 -15.60 -7.34 8.16
N ILE A 250 -14.31 -7.66 8.30
CA ILE A 250 -13.64 -8.66 7.45
C ILE A 250 -14.35 -10.02 7.59
N THR A 251 -14.53 -10.49 8.80
CA THR A 251 -15.18 -11.78 9.08
C THR A 251 -16.63 -11.81 8.54
N GLN A 252 -17.32 -10.68 8.62
CA GLN A 252 -18.73 -10.60 8.17
C GLN A 252 -18.88 -10.68 6.64
N TYR A 253 -17.97 -10.06 5.88
CA TYR A 253 -18.22 -9.81 4.46
C TYR A 253 -17.24 -10.51 3.51
N LEU A 254 -15.96 -10.68 3.88
CA LEU A 254 -14.90 -11.03 2.93
C LEU A 254 -15.15 -12.34 2.21
N ALA A 255 -15.55 -13.40 2.93
CA ALA A 255 -15.76 -14.72 2.33
C ALA A 255 -16.86 -14.71 1.24
N SER A 256 -17.97 -14.00 1.50
CA SER A 256 -19.06 -13.88 0.54
C SER A 256 -18.63 -13.07 -0.69
N ASP A 257 -17.87 -11.99 -0.48
CA ASP A 257 -17.43 -11.10 -1.56
C ASP A 257 -16.44 -11.80 -2.48
N VAL A 258 -15.43 -12.47 -1.90
CA VAL A 258 -14.45 -13.23 -2.67
C VAL A 258 -15.11 -14.39 -3.40
N THR A 259 -16.02 -15.14 -2.75
CA THR A 259 -16.73 -16.24 -3.39
C THR A 259 -17.58 -15.76 -4.57
N ALA A 260 -18.31 -14.67 -4.41
CA ALA A 260 -19.15 -14.11 -5.48
C ALA A 260 -18.27 -13.59 -6.65
N PHE A 261 -17.19 -12.86 -6.33
CA PHE A 261 -16.28 -12.32 -7.34
C PHE A 261 -15.63 -13.44 -8.16
N LEU A 262 -15.03 -14.42 -7.50
CA LEU A 262 -14.41 -15.57 -8.17
C LEU A 262 -15.42 -16.41 -8.95
N GLY A 263 -16.64 -16.60 -8.42
CA GLY A 263 -17.72 -17.32 -9.07
C GLY A 263 -18.11 -16.73 -10.42
N ASN A 264 -18.04 -15.40 -10.59
CA ASN A 264 -18.27 -14.73 -11.88
C ASN A 264 -17.24 -15.11 -12.94
N HIS A 265 -16.09 -15.68 -12.52
CA HIS A 265 -15.02 -16.14 -13.40
C HIS A 265 -14.89 -17.67 -13.43
N GLY A 266 -15.85 -18.39 -12.86
CA GLY A 266 -15.84 -19.85 -12.80
C GLY A 266 -14.79 -20.43 -11.85
N LEU A 267 -14.28 -19.61 -10.92
CA LEU A 267 -13.25 -19.98 -9.94
C LEU A 267 -13.84 -20.10 -8.53
N LYS A 268 -13.14 -20.87 -7.70
CA LYS A 268 -13.38 -21.00 -6.26
C LYS A 268 -12.17 -20.45 -5.49
N ILE A 269 -12.31 -20.19 -4.21
CA ILE A 269 -11.20 -19.80 -3.31
C ILE A 269 -10.05 -20.81 -3.41
N THR A 270 -10.32 -22.09 -3.44
CA THR A 270 -9.33 -23.17 -3.55
C THR A 270 -8.54 -23.21 -4.86
N ASP A 271 -9.03 -22.54 -5.90
CA ASP A 271 -8.34 -22.44 -7.19
C ASP A 271 -7.26 -21.34 -7.18
N ILE A 272 -7.36 -20.38 -6.26
CA ILE A 272 -6.36 -19.33 -6.08
C ILE A 272 -5.10 -19.94 -5.48
N LYS A 273 -3.98 -19.78 -6.17
CA LYS A 273 -2.67 -20.31 -5.74
C LYS A 273 -1.72 -19.22 -5.29
N GLN A 274 -2.04 -17.97 -5.59
CA GLN A 274 -1.21 -16.84 -5.19
C GLN A 274 -2.07 -15.75 -4.58
N TRP A 275 -1.84 -15.49 -3.30
CA TRP A 275 -2.49 -14.43 -2.55
C TRP A 275 -1.57 -13.22 -2.42
N VAL A 276 -2.04 -12.05 -2.84
CA VAL A 276 -1.37 -10.77 -2.68
C VAL A 276 -2.23 -9.93 -1.72
N SER A 277 -2.06 -10.15 -0.42
CA SER A 277 -2.93 -9.54 0.60
C SER A 277 -2.25 -8.37 1.29
N HIS A 278 -2.93 -7.23 1.36
CA HIS A 278 -2.48 -6.06 2.12
C HIS A 278 -2.24 -6.40 3.61
N THR A 279 -1.16 -5.87 4.18
CA THR A 279 -0.74 -6.10 5.56
C THR A 279 -1.36 -5.11 6.54
N GLY A 280 -2.65 -5.22 6.79
CA GLY A 280 -3.35 -4.31 7.72
C GLY A 280 -2.89 -4.42 9.18
N GLY A 281 -2.20 -5.50 9.54
CA GLY A 281 -1.72 -5.87 10.86
C GLY A 281 -2.08 -7.31 11.19
N PRO A 282 -1.56 -7.91 12.31
CA PRO A 282 -1.77 -9.32 12.61
C PRO A 282 -3.23 -9.73 12.68
N LYS A 283 -4.07 -8.95 13.38
CA LYS A 283 -5.51 -9.24 13.48
C LYS A 283 -6.22 -9.23 12.13
N VAL A 284 -5.78 -8.39 11.20
CA VAL A 284 -6.34 -8.31 9.86
C VAL A 284 -5.94 -9.54 9.04
N LEU A 285 -4.65 -9.93 9.09
CA LEU A 285 -4.18 -11.12 8.38
C LEU A 285 -4.86 -12.39 8.89
N HIS A 286 -4.94 -12.57 10.22
CA HIS A 286 -5.68 -13.70 10.80
C HIS A 286 -7.16 -13.72 10.40
N ALA A 287 -7.84 -12.56 10.44
CA ALA A 287 -9.24 -12.49 10.01
C ALA A 287 -9.42 -12.85 8.53
N ILE A 288 -8.46 -12.53 7.67
CA ILE A 288 -8.47 -12.94 6.26
C ILE A 288 -8.26 -14.45 6.13
N GLU A 289 -7.24 -15.01 6.81
CA GLU A 289 -6.95 -16.46 6.80
C GLU A 289 -8.17 -17.27 7.28
N GLU A 290 -8.78 -16.88 8.39
CA GLU A 290 -9.96 -17.52 8.94
C GLU A 290 -11.17 -17.38 8.01
N SER A 291 -11.45 -16.19 7.51
CA SER A 291 -12.63 -15.92 6.66
C SER A 291 -12.57 -16.68 5.34
N LEU A 292 -11.40 -16.82 4.75
CA LEU A 292 -11.19 -17.49 3.47
C LEU A 292 -10.78 -18.96 3.62
N ASN A 293 -10.65 -19.44 4.87
CA ASN A 293 -10.19 -20.79 5.21
C ASN A 293 -8.86 -21.13 4.49
N LEU A 294 -7.91 -20.20 4.56
CA LEU A 294 -6.59 -20.36 3.95
C LEU A 294 -5.74 -21.33 4.77
N HIS A 295 -4.87 -22.07 4.09
CA HIS A 295 -3.90 -22.92 4.75
C HIS A 295 -2.70 -22.13 5.28
N GLU A 296 -2.00 -22.70 6.27
CA GLU A 296 -0.75 -22.15 6.78
C GLU A 296 0.25 -21.91 5.63
N GLY A 297 0.83 -20.70 5.58
CA GLY A 297 1.78 -20.28 4.56
C GLY A 297 1.19 -19.61 3.33
N GLU A 298 -0.13 -19.64 3.10
CA GLU A 298 -0.71 -18.98 1.92
C GLU A 298 -0.58 -17.45 1.95
N LEU A 299 -0.48 -16.82 3.14
CA LEU A 299 -0.18 -15.39 3.32
C LEU A 299 1.26 -15.13 3.80
N GLU A 300 2.19 -16.07 3.67
CA GLU A 300 3.55 -15.92 4.20
C GLU A 300 4.28 -14.66 3.69
N THR A 301 4.11 -14.30 2.41
CA THR A 301 4.71 -13.08 1.85
C THR A 301 4.14 -11.82 2.52
N SER A 302 2.85 -11.81 2.86
CA SER A 302 2.20 -10.71 3.59
C SER A 302 2.71 -10.64 5.03
N TRP A 303 2.81 -11.76 5.73
CA TRP A 303 3.36 -11.85 7.08
C TRP A 303 4.82 -11.39 7.14
N ARG A 304 5.64 -11.85 6.19
CA ARG A 304 7.04 -11.42 6.08
C ARG A 304 7.15 -9.91 5.82
N SER A 305 6.37 -9.37 4.89
CA SER A 305 6.33 -7.94 4.60
C SER A 305 5.96 -7.13 5.84
N LEU A 306 4.97 -7.58 6.62
CA LEU A 306 4.60 -6.97 7.89
C LEU A 306 5.74 -7.00 8.90
N ALA A 307 6.38 -8.15 9.08
CA ALA A 307 7.47 -8.32 10.04
C ALA A 307 8.70 -7.46 9.69
N GLU A 308 9.02 -7.29 8.41
CA GLU A 308 10.22 -6.60 7.96
C GLU A 308 10.06 -5.09 7.76
N SER A 309 8.84 -4.61 7.50
CA SER A 309 8.60 -3.20 7.12
C SER A 309 7.44 -2.54 7.84
N GLY A 310 6.61 -3.30 8.55
CA GLY A 310 5.33 -2.82 9.08
C GLY A 310 4.30 -2.60 7.97
N ASN A 311 3.22 -1.90 8.30
CA ASN A 311 2.18 -1.53 7.35
C ASN A 311 2.58 -0.24 6.61
N LEU A 312 2.87 -0.34 5.33
CA LEU A 312 3.20 0.79 4.44
C LEU A 312 1.95 1.39 3.77
N SER A 313 0.78 1.27 4.40
CA SER A 313 -0.50 1.75 3.84
C SER A 313 -0.72 1.25 2.41
N SER A 314 -1.07 2.11 1.46
CA SER A 314 -1.33 1.73 0.06
C SER A 314 -0.14 1.09 -0.67
N ALA A 315 1.09 1.34 -0.23
CA ALA A 315 2.28 0.73 -0.82
C ALA A 315 2.49 -0.73 -0.42
N SER A 316 1.95 -1.19 0.73
CA SER A 316 2.17 -2.56 1.24
C SER A 316 1.84 -3.64 0.22
N VAL A 317 0.65 -3.62 -0.35
CA VAL A 317 0.19 -4.64 -1.29
C VAL A 317 1.03 -4.67 -2.57
N LEU A 318 1.58 -3.53 -2.97
CA LEU A 318 2.47 -3.40 -4.13
C LEU A 318 3.88 -3.94 -3.83
N HIS A 319 4.37 -3.79 -2.60
CA HIS A 319 5.61 -4.43 -2.15
C HIS A 319 5.48 -5.96 -2.13
N ILE A 320 4.34 -6.48 -1.68
CA ILE A 320 4.06 -7.92 -1.70
C ILE A 320 4.00 -8.43 -3.13
N LEU A 321 3.33 -7.72 -4.03
CA LEU A 321 3.28 -8.06 -5.45
C LEU A 321 4.70 -8.10 -6.07
N ARG A 322 5.54 -7.10 -5.76
CA ARG A 322 6.97 -7.09 -6.17
C ARG A 322 7.71 -8.33 -5.66
N ASP A 323 7.56 -8.66 -4.39
CA ASP A 323 8.29 -9.76 -3.77
C ASP A 323 7.93 -11.11 -4.39
N ILE A 324 6.66 -11.30 -4.74
CA ILE A 324 6.18 -12.49 -5.46
C ILE A 324 6.77 -12.55 -6.87
N LEU A 325 6.74 -11.42 -7.61
CA LEU A 325 7.29 -11.34 -8.97
C LEU A 325 8.79 -11.60 -9.02
N GLU A 326 9.52 -11.13 -8.02
CA GLU A 326 10.95 -11.32 -7.90
C GLU A 326 11.34 -12.70 -7.32
N GLY A 327 10.38 -13.42 -6.71
CA GLY A 327 10.64 -14.67 -6.01
C GLY A 327 11.38 -14.48 -4.70
N ARG A 328 11.15 -13.38 -4.01
CA ARG A 328 11.78 -13.09 -2.72
C ARG A 328 11.13 -13.94 -1.62
N GLY A 329 11.82 -15.02 -1.24
CA GLY A 329 11.38 -15.95 -0.20
C GLY A 329 10.10 -16.71 -0.52
N VAL A 330 9.67 -16.73 -1.77
CA VAL A 330 8.52 -17.47 -2.28
C VAL A 330 8.81 -17.96 -3.69
N GLU A 331 8.29 -19.14 -4.06
CA GLU A 331 8.39 -19.62 -5.44
C GLU A 331 7.59 -18.72 -6.38
N LYS A 332 8.18 -18.35 -7.52
CA LYS A 332 7.46 -17.56 -8.54
C LYS A 332 6.30 -18.36 -9.10
N PRO A 333 5.11 -17.75 -9.21
CA PRO A 333 3.97 -18.42 -9.83
C PRO A 333 4.25 -18.83 -11.27
N LYS A 334 3.72 -19.98 -11.66
CA LYS A 334 3.81 -20.45 -13.04
C LYS A 334 2.81 -19.71 -13.93
N SER A 335 3.13 -19.66 -15.24
CA SER A 335 2.19 -19.08 -16.21
C SER A 335 0.83 -19.77 -16.16
N GLY A 336 -0.25 -19.01 -16.22
CA GLY A 336 -1.64 -19.45 -16.10
C GLY A 336 -2.12 -19.66 -14.64
N THR A 337 -1.27 -19.38 -13.64
CA THR A 337 -1.68 -19.49 -12.23
C THR A 337 -2.66 -18.37 -11.87
N PRO A 338 -3.85 -18.68 -11.34
CA PRO A 338 -4.75 -17.65 -10.84
C PRO A 338 -4.26 -17.10 -9.49
N GLY A 339 -4.31 -15.79 -9.35
CA GLY A 339 -4.00 -15.09 -8.12
C GLY A 339 -5.05 -14.05 -7.77
N LEU A 340 -5.18 -13.74 -6.49
CA LEU A 340 -6.06 -12.69 -6.01
C LEU A 340 -5.25 -11.65 -5.21
N LEU A 341 -5.27 -10.42 -5.71
CA LEU A 341 -4.78 -9.27 -4.98
C LEU A 341 -5.97 -8.65 -4.24
N LEU A 342 -5.81 -8.45 -2.93
CA LEU A 342 -6.84 -7.88 -2.09
C LEU A 342 -6.27 -6.83 -1.13
N ALA A 343 -7.02 -5.75 -0.96
CA ALA A 343 -6.76 -4.75 0.06
C ALA A 343 -8.07 -4.20 0.62
N MET A 344 -7.97 -3.65 1.81
CA MET A 344 -9.07 -2.98 2.49
C MET A 344 -8.60 -1.63 3.03
N GLY A 345 -9.53 -0.70 3.18
CA GLY A 345 -9.20 0.65 3.60
C GLY A 345 -10.41 1.45 4.04
N PRO A 346 -10.18 2.76 4.28
CA PRO A 346 -11.22 3.68 4.70
C PRO A 346 -12.48 3.64 3.83
N GLY A 347 -13.66 3.74 4.56
CA GLY A 347 -14.95 3.75 3.92
C GLY A 347 -16.00 2.94 4.68
N PHE A 348 -15.79 1.83 5.34
CA PHE A 348 -14.75 0.84 5.09
C PHE A 348 -15.00 0.13 3.77
N CYS A 349 -13.98 -0.22 3.05
CA CYS A 349 -14.16 -0.82 1.73
C CYS A 349 -13.10 -1.89 1.43
N SER A 350 -13.39 -2.72 0.44
CA SER A 350 -12.45 -3.69 -0.13
C SER A 350 -12.28 -3.50 -1.63
N GLU A 351 -11.11 -3.89 -2.12
CA GLU A 351 -10.79 -3.98 -3.54
C GLU A 351 -10.18 -5.36 -3.81
N LEU A 352 -10.75 -6.06 -4.77
CA LEU A 352 -10.31 -7.36 -5.25
C LEU A 352 -9.83 -7.22 -6.69
N VAL A 353 -8.67 -7.79 -7.01
CA VAL A 353 -8.12 -7.80 -8.37
C VAL A 353 -7.71 -9.24 -8.71
N LEU A 354 -8.37 -9.83 -9.70
CA LEU A 354 -8.04 -11.15 -10.22
C LEU A 354 -6.88 -11.03 -11.19
N LEU A 355 -5.83 -11.78 -10.91
CA LEU A 355 -4.60 -11.84 -11.69
C LEU A 355 -4.45 -13.24 -12.32
N GLU A 356 -3.80 -13.28 -13.47
CA GLU A 356 -3.28 -14.50 -14.09
C GLU A 356 -1.80 -14.30 -14.41
N TRP A 357 -0.95 -15.17 -13.88
CA TRP A 357 0.51 -15.08 -13.99
C TRP A 357 1.05 -15.62 -15.31
#